data_c863860ce2df100410aa45be42643d45
#
_entry.id   c863860ce2df100410aa45be42643d45
#
_cell.length_a   1.000
_cell.length_b   1.000
_cell.length_c   1.000
_cell.angle_alpha   90.00
_cell.angle_beta   90.00
_cell.angle_gamma   90.00
#
_symmetry.space_group_name_H-M   'P 1'
#
loop_
_entity.id
_entity.type
_entity.pdbx_description
1 polymer ?
#
loop_
_entity_poly.entity_id
_entity_poly.type
_entity_poly.pdbx_seq_one_letter_code
_entity_poly.pdbx_strand_id
1 'polypeptide(L)'
;ARWATEVSRHQNAINLALADTIPDISVSAGLRHLNESDDVAAVASISIPLFIFNNKQTGVKRSEVDLSRASKEQAVTETRLRSALLIAYHRLNILFKEVTTLKSEILPGAEEAFNAATKIYRLGKLDLLNLLDAQRTYFETRQQYVDAVNEYHQIVVAIERLIGSSLGDRTDYIAEEAIR
;
A
#
# COMPACT_ATOMS: atom_id res chain seq x y z
N ALA A 1 5.17 3.20 -9.67
CA ALA A 1 5.21 4.57 -10.25
C ALA A 1 5.81 5.58 -9.26
N ARG A 2 5.29 5.74 -8.03
CA ARG A 2 5.75 6.76 -7.04
C ARG A 2 7.27 6.75 -6.79
N TRP A 3 7.86 5.60 -6.58
CA TRP A 3 9.30 5.49 -6.27
C TRP A 3 10.21 5.89 -7.44
N ALA A 4 9.82 5.59 -8.66
CA ALA A 4 10.58 6.03 -9.84
C ALA A 4 10.67 7.56 -9.90
N THR A 5 9.56 8.25 -9.64
CA THR A 5 9.50 9.72 -9.59
C THR A 5 10.33 10.27 -8.42
N GLU A 6 10.30 9.62 -7.26
CA GLU A 6 11.04 10.05 -6.07
C GLU A 6 12.55 9.93 -6.27
N VAL A 7 13.03 8.80 -6.80
CA VAL A 7 14.44 8.58 -7.14
C VAL A 7 14.90 9.60 -8.20
N SER A 8 14.07 9.83 -9.24
CA SER A 8 14.36 10.82 -10.28
C SER A 8 14.48 12.25 -9.71
N ARG A 9 13.62 12.59 -8.74
CA ARG A 9 13.68 13.87 -8.03
C ARG A 9 14.99 14.05 -7.29
N HIS A 10 15.46 13.04 -6.56
CA HIS A 10 16.73 13.09 -5.83
C HIS A 10 17.91 13.13 -6.78
N GLN A 11 17.85 12.44 -7.93
CA GLN A 11 18.89 12.54 -8.97
C GLN A 11 18.98 13.97 -9.54
N ASN A 12 17.84 14.61 -9.81
CA ASN A 12 17.81 15.98 -10.27
C ASN A 12 18.32 16.96 -9.19
N ALA A 13 18.09 16.68 -7.91
CA ALA A 13 18.64 17.47 -6.81
C ALA A 13 20.18 17.40 -6.75
N ILE A 14 20.77 16.26 -7.06
CA ILE A 14 22.23 16.13 -7.20
C ILE A 14 22.73 16.98 -8.37
N ASN A 15 22.07 16.89 -9.52
CA ASN A 15 22.45 17.67 -10.71
C ASN A 15 22.36 19.18 -10.42
N LEU A 16 21.32 19.62 -9.72
CA LEU A 16 21.19 21.00 -9.29
C LEU A 16 22.32 21.41 -8.33
N ALA A 17 22.60 20.58 -7.30
CA ALA A 17 23.69 20.86 -6.36
C ALA A 17 25.07 20.92 -7.05
N LEU A 18 25.28 20.11 -8.09
CA LEU A 18 26.48 20.17 -8.92
C LEU A 18 26.53 21.46 -9.75
N ALA A 19 25.42 21.86 -10.37
CA ALA A 19 25.34 23.13 -11.12
C ALA A 19 25.64 24.33 -10.22
N ASP A 20 25.12 24.34 -8.99
CA ASP A 20 25.38 25.38 -8.00
C ASP A 20 26.87 25.48 -7.57
N THR A 21 27.70 24.47 -7.87
CA THR A 21 29.14 24.57 -7.61
C THR A 21 29.86 25.48 -8.60
N ILE A 22 29.29 25.70 -9.77
CA ILE A 22 29.83 26.57 -10.79
C ILE A 22 29.38 28.02 -10.47
N PRO A 23 30.34 28.98 -10.36
CA PRO A 23 29.95 30.39 -10.09
C PRO A 23 29.29 31.04 -11.31
N ASP A 24 28.25 31.81 -11.06
CA ASP A 24 27.61 32.61 -12.10
C ASP A 24 28.49 33.82 -12.45
N ILE A 25 28.74 34.02 -13.74
CA ILE A 25 29.43 35.18 -14.23
C ILE A 25 28.41 36.28 -14.55
N SER A 26 28.50 37.41 -13.86
CA SER A 26 27.64 38.55 -14.11
C SER A 26 28.33 39.57 -15.01
N VAL A 27 27.67 39.96 -16.10
CA VAL A 27 28.13 41.02 -16.99
C VAL A 27 27.14 42.15 -16.94
N SER A 28 27.59 43.37 -16.67
CA SER A 28 26.72 44.53 -16.69
C SER A 28 27.34 45.66 -17.52
N ALA A 29 26.50 46.40 -18.22
CA ALA A 29 26.88 47.59 -18.96
C ALA A 29 25.88 48.72 -18.63
N GLY A 30 26.35 49.91 -18.46
CA GLY A 30 25.52 51.08 -18.11
C GLY A 30 26.19 52.41 -18.44
N LEU A 31 25.40 53.44 -18.36
CA LEU A 31 25.90 54.84 -18.44
C LEU A 31 25.86 55.43 -17.04
N ARG A 32 26.96 56.08 -16.64
CA ARG A 32 27.08 56.79 -15.37
C ARG A 32 27.24 58.33 -15.70
N HIS A 33 26.33 59.11 -15.16
CA HIS A 33 26.47 60.55 -15.20
C HIS A 33 27.26 60.98 -13.97
N LEU A 34 28.31 61.81 -14.22
CA LEU A 34 29.21 62.37 -13.23
C LEU A 34 28.78 63.80 -12.92
N ASN A 35 28.10 64.02 -11.79
CA ASN A 35 27.55 65.31 -11.40
C ASN A 35 28.58 66.43 -11.17
N GLU A 36 29.84 66.06 -10.93
CA GLU A 36 30.91 67.06 -10.70
C GLU A 36 31.47 67.75 -11.98
N SER A 37 31.44 66.96 -13.10
CA SER A 37 31.98 67.44 -14.40
C SER A 37 30.93 67.54 -15.50
N ASP A 38 29.66 67.22 -15.21
CA ASP A 38 28.55 67.12 -16.18
C ASP A 38 28.83 66.14 -17.35
N ASP A 39 29.73 65.17 -17.11
CA ASP A 39 30.14 64.22 -18.13
C ASP A 39 29.35 62.90 -18.02
N VAL A 40 29.20 62.20 -19.15
CA VAL A 40 28.60 60.87 -19.22
C VAL A 40 29.66 59.80 -19.53
N ALA A 41 29.87 58.87 -18.65
CA ALA A 41 30.81 57.80 -18.87
C ALA A 41 30.06 56.48 -19.15
N ALA A 42 30.48 55.68 -20.13
CA ALA A 42 30.06 54.30 -20.32
C ALA A 42 30.87 53.38 -19.38
N VAL A 43 30.17 52.53 -18.63
CA VAL A 43 30.77 51.58 -17.68
C VAL A 43 30.37 50.20 -18.08
N ALA A 44 31.35 49.30 -18.22
CA ALA A 44 31.15 47.86 -18.34
C ALA A 44 31.85 47.15 -17.19
N SER A 45 31.19 46.16 -16.57
CA SER A 45 31.80 45.37 -15.50
C SER A 45 31.52 43.89 -15.68
N ILE A 46 32.50 43.05 -15.30
CA ILE A 46 32.39 41.62 -15.22
C ILE A 46 32.68 41.25 -13.75
N SER A 47 31.76 40.49 -13.13
CA SER A 47 31.90 40.05 -11.76
C SER A 47 31.86 38.50 -11.72
N ILE A 48 32.86 37.89 -11.11
CA ILE A 48 32.98 36.46 -10.88
C ILE A 48 33.09 36.25 -9.39
N PRO A 49 32.09 35.63 -8.70
CA PRO A 49 32.16 35.33 -7.30
C PRO A 49 33.16 34.22 -7.02
N LEU A 50 34.19 34.48 -6.23
CA LEU A 50 35.17 33.48 -5.81
C LEU A 50 34.78 32.91 -4.44
N PHE A 51 34.32 31.65 -4.43
CA PHE A 51 33.92 30.96 -3.20
C PHE A 51 35.11 30.33 -2.48
N ILE A 52 35.95 31.12 -1.81
CA ILE A 52 37.20 30.66 -1.17
C ILE A 52 36.89 29.84 0.12
N PHE A 53 35.78 30.13 0.81
CA PHE A 53 35.42 29.53 2.10
C PHE A 53 34.11 28.75 2.10
N ASN A 54 33.36 28.72 1.01
CA ASN A 54 32.07 28.08 0.97
C ASN A 54 32.22 26.68 0.34
N ASN A 55 32.21 25.64 1.19
CA ASN A 55 32.35 24.27 0.72
C ASN A 55 31.03 23.75 0.12
N LYS A 56 30.70 24.18 -1.09
CA LYS A 56 29.50 23.72 -1.84
C LYS A 56 29.47 22.19 -2.06
N GLN A 57 30.60 21.51 -1.91
CA GLN A 57 30.67 20.04 -1.94
C GLN A 57 29.81 19.36 -0.85
N THR A 58 29.54 20.07 0.26
CA THR A 58 28.65 19.56 1.33
C THR A 58 27.22 19.41 0.83
N GLY A 59 26.75 20.33 -0.05
CA GLY A 59 25.43 20.24 -0.67
C GLY A 59 25.29 19.01 -1.58
N VAL A 60 26.31 18.75 -2.40
CA VAL A 60 26.35 17.58 -3.27
C VAL A 60 26.33 16.28 -2.46
N LYS A 61 27.21 16.17 -1.45
CA LYS A 61 27.26 14.98 -0.58
C LYS A 61 25.94 14.74 0.15
N ARG A 62 25.26 15.79 0.60
CA ARG A 62 23.94 15.69 1.22
C ARG A 62 22.93 15.11 0.24
N SER A 63 22.86 15.62 -0.99
CA SER A 63 21.95 15.13 -2.02
C SER A 63 22.25 13.67 -2.42
N GLU A 64 23.52 13.24 -2.43
CA GLU A 64 23.90 11.84 -2.65
C GLU A 64 23.42 10.93 -1.51
N VAL A 65 23.55 11.36 -0.26
CA VAL A 65 23.06 10.61 0.90
C VAL A 65 21.53 10.51 0.86
N ASP A 66 20.82 11.58 0.49
CA ASP A 66 19.37 11.58 0.35
C ASP A 66 18.90 10.63 -0.76
N LEU A 67 19.61 10.56 -1.90
CA LEU A 67 19.35 9.56 -2.95
C LEU A 67 19.57 8.13 -2.44
N SER A 68 20.69 7.88 -1.75
CA SER A 68 20.98 6.57 -1.17
C SER A 68 19.91 6.15 -0.17
N ARG A 69 19.45 7.08 0.66
CA ARG A 69 18.36 6.87 1.61
C ARG A 69 17.05 6.51 0.89
N ALA A 70 16.65 7.29 -0.11
CA ALA A 70 15.44 7.03 -0.88
C ALA A 70 15.46 5.64 -1.56
N SER A 71 16.61 5.23 -2.10
CA SER A 71 16.79 3.91 -2.71
C SER A 71 16.65 2.78 -1.69
N LYS A 72 17.18 2.95 -0.48
CA LYS A 72 17.03 1.97 0.60
C LYS A 72 15.60 1.90 1.13
N GLU A 73 14.92 3.04 1.26
CA GLU A 73 13.51 3.10 1.65
C GLU A 73 12.61 2.42 0.60
N GLN A 74 12.93 2.55 -0.68
CA GLN A 74 12.27 1.81 -1.75
C GLN A 74 12.42 0.30 -1.56
N ALA A 75 13.65 -0.20 -1.36
CA ALA A 75 13.92 -1.63 -1.18
C ALA A 75 13.20 -2.20 0.06
N VAL A 76 13.20 -1.46 1.17
CA VAL A 76 12.48 -1.83 2.38
C VAL A 76 10.97 -1.90 2.14
N THR A 77 10.42 -0.90 1.44
CA THR A 77 8.98 -0.87 1.12
C THR A 77 8.58 -2.02 0.20
N GLU A 78 9.40 -2.32 -0.81
CA GLU A 78 9.16 -3.45 -1.71
C GLU A 78 9.18 -4.78 -0.95
N THR A 79 10.14 -4.98 -0.06
CA THR A 79 10.21 -6.18 0.76
C THR A 79 8.99 -6.31 1.68
N ARG A 80 8.55 -5.21 2.30
CA ARG A 80 7.35 -5.20 3.14
C ARG A 80 6.08 -5.53 2.34
N LEU A 81 5.93 -4.94 1.16
CA LEU A 81 4.78 -5.22 0.29
C LEU A 81 4.76 -6.68 -0.17
N ARG A 82 5.91 -7.24 -0.56
CA ARG A 82 6.02 -8.66 -0.94
C ARG A 82 5.63 -9.58 0.22
N SER A 83 6.14 -9.31 1.42
CA SER A 83 5.80 -10.09 2.62
C SER A 83 4.31 -9.99 2.98
N ALA A 84 3.75 -8.77 2.95
CA ALA A 84 2.33 -8.56 3.22
C ALA A 84 1.43 -9.28 2.19
N LEU A 85 1.80 -9.23 0.91
CA LEU A 85 1.06 -9.92 -0.15
C LEU A 85 1.14 -11.44 0.03
N LEU A 86 2.30 -11.98 0.37
CA LEU A 86 2.47 -13.43 0.61
C LEU A 86 1.61 -13.90 1.79
N ILE A 87 1.62 -13.16 2.89
CA ILE A 87 0.80 -13.47 4.07
C ILE A 87 -0.70 -13.42 3.71
N ALA A 88 -1.14 -12.36 3.01
CA ALA A 88 -2.52 -12.21 2.60
C ALA A 88 -2.96 -13.34 1.63
N TYR A 89 -2.08 -13.73 0.70
CA TYR A 89 -2.35 -14.85 -0.21
C TYR A 89 -2.50 -16.20 0.52
N HIS A 90 -1.63 -16.49 1.48
CA HIS A 90 -1.77 -17.69 2.29
C HIS A 90 -3.06 -17.68 3.12
N ARG A 91 -3.41 -16.53 3.73
CA ARG A 91 -4.67 -16.39 4.46
C ARG A 91 -5.88 -16.59 3.56
N LEU A 92 -5.87 -16.02 2.35
CA LEU A 92 -6.92 -16.21 1.36
C LEU A 92 -7.15 -17.71 1.05
N ASN A 93 -6.07 -18.45 0.82
CA ASN A 93 -6.16 -19.87 0.52
C ASN A 93 -6.73 -20.71 1.70
N ILE A 94 -6.37 -20.34 2.93
CA ILE A 94 -6.91 -20.98 4.14
C ILE A 94 -8.42 -20.70 4.24
N LEU A 95 -8.81 -19.43 4.14
CA LEU A 95 -10.21 -19.02 4.24
C LEU A 95 -11.07 -19.59 3.10
N PHE A 96 -10.53 -19.66 1.90
CA PHE A 96 -11.23 -20.30 0.76
C PHE A 96 -11.55 -21.79 1.07
N LYS A 97 -10.59 -22.54 1.60
CA LYS A 97 -10.81 -23.94 2.01
C LYS A 97 -11.82 -24.03 3.15
N GLU A 98 -11.70 -23.17 4.15
CA GLU A 98 -12.60 -23.12 5.29
C GLU A 98 -14.06 -22.86 4.85
N VAL A 99 -14.29 -21.82 4.05
CA VAL A 99 -15.61 -21.49 3.50
C VAL A 99 -16.16 -22.65 2.68
N THR A 100 -15.32 -23.27 1.83
CA THR A 100 -15.74 -24.39 1.00
C THR A 100 -16.13 -25.60 1.85
N THR A 101 -15.33 -25.99 2.84
CA THR A 101 -15.61 -27.13 3.73
C THR A 101 -16.84 -26.87 4.60
N LEU A 102 -16.97 -25.65 5.16
CA LEU A 102 -18.15 -25.27 5.92
C LEU A 102 -19.42 -25.38 5.07
N LYS A 103 -19.38 -24.87 3.83
CA LYS A 103 -20.53 -24.87 2.92
C LYS A 103 -20.92 -26.25 2.43
N SER A 104 -19.92 -27.06 1.98
CA SER A 104 -20.18 -28.31 1.29
C SER A 104 -20.36 -29.52 2.20
N GLU A 105 -19.80 -29.48 3.42
CA GLU A 105 -19.73 -30.66 4.29
C GLU A 105 -20.34 -30.39 5.67
N ILE A 106 -19.86 -29.36 6.38
CA ILE A 106 -20.16 -29.20 7.80
C ILE A 106 -21.57 -28.66 8.00
N LEU A 107 -21.96 -27.60 7.26
CA LEU A 107 -23.28 -27.00 7.41
C LEU A 107 -24.43 -27.93 6.98
N PRO A 108 -24.34 -28.65 5.85
CA PRO A 108 -25.34 -29.66 5.50
C PRO A 108 -25.42 -30.79 6.53
N GLY A 109 -24.27 -31.25 7.03
CA GLY A 109 -24.26 -32.30 8.07
C GLY A 109 -24.90 -31.86 9.39
N ALA A 110 -24.64 -30.61 9.81
CA ALA A 110 -25.27 -30.04 11.01
C ALA A 110 -26.79 -29.85 10.84
N GLU A 111 -27.22 -29.43 9.64
CA GLU A 111 -28.65 -29.28 9.29
C GLU A 111 -29.36 -30.64 9.30
N GLU A 112 -28.77 -31.67 8.68
CA GLU A 112 -29.28 -33.01 8.66
C GLU A 112 -29.42 -33.57 10.07
N ALA A 113 -28.39 -33.42 10.92
CA ALA A 113 -28.39 -33.85 12.32
C ALA A 113 -29.52 -33.15 13.12
N PHE A 114 -29.70 -31.84 12.96
CA PHE A 114 -30.78 -31.10 13.59
C PHE A 114 -32.17 -31.56 13.12
N ASN A 115 -32.34 -31.78 11.82
CA ASN A 115 -33.59 -32.27 11.23
C ASN A 115 -33.92 -33.69 11.73
N ALA A 116 -32.91 -34.57 11.82
CA ALA A 116 -33.07 -35.92 12.39
C ALA A 116 -33.44 -35.86 13.87
N ALA A 117 -32.73 -35.05 14.68
CA ALA A 117 -33.03 -34.85 16.10
C ALA A 117 -34.48 -34.34 16.31
N THR A 118 -34.92 -33.39 15.50
CA THR A 118 -36.28 -32.85 15.52
C THR A 118 -37.32 -33.93 15.25
N LYS A 119 -37.08 -34.77 14.25
CA LYS A 119 -37.98 -35.90 13.91
C LYS A 119 -38.05 -36.91 15.02
N ILE A 120 -36.93 -37.33 15.62
CA ILE A 120 -36.86 -38.30 16.69
C ILE A 120 -37.51 -37.77 17.97
N TYR A 121 -37.30 -36.46 18.29
CA TYR A 121 -37.96 -35.80 19.42
C TYR A 121 -39.48 -35.80 19.28
N ARG A 122 -40.02 -35.50 18.09
CA ARG A 122 -41.48 -35.55 17.81
C ARG A 122 -42.09 -36.93 18.01
N LEU A 123 -41.26 -37.97 17.84
CA LEU A 123 -41.67 -39.37 18.09
C LEU A 123 -41.55 -39.77 19.59
N GLY A 124 -41.15 -38.83 20.47
CA GLY A 124 -40.95 -39.10 21.90
C GLY A 124 -39.76 -39.99 22.24
N LYS A 125 -38.82 -40.15 21.29
CA LYS A 125 -37.63 -41.04 21.40
C LYS A 125 -36.32 -40.30 21.68
N LEU A 126 -36.35 -38.96 21.76
CA LEU A 126 -35.17 -38.13 22.06
C LEU A 126 -35.53 -37.16 23.18
N ASP A 127 -34.60 -36.90 24.07
CA ASP A 127 -34.73 -35.88 25.10
C ASP A 127 -34.60 -34.46 24.53
N LEU A 128 -35.26 -33.49 25.18
CA LEU A 128 -35.25 -32.08 24.79
C LEU A 128 -33.83 -31.49 24.78
N LEU A 129 -32.99 -31.88 25.74
CA LEU A 129 -31.60 -31.39 25.80
C LEU A 129 -30.81 -31.74 24.54
N ASN A 130 -30.95 -32.98 24.06
CA ASN A 130 -30.28 -33.41 22.82
C ASN A 130 -30.81 -32.69 21.58
N LEU A 131 -32.10 -32.35 21.54
CA LEU A 131 -32.63 -31.52 20.45
C LEU A 131 -32.08 -30.08 20.48
N LEU A 132 -32.01 -29.44 21.68
CA LEU A 132 -31.46 -28.13 21.85
C LEU A 132 -29.98 -28.09 21.54
N ASP A 133 -29.24 -29.12 21.85
CA ASP A 133 -27.82 -29.23 21.53
C ASP A 133 -27.59 -29.32 20.00
N ALA A 134 -28.37 -30.15 19.32
CA ALA A 134 -28.33 -30.22 17.85
C ALA A 134 -28.74 -28.90 17.18
N GLN A 135 -29.73 -28.20 17.71
CA GLN A 135 -30.15 -26.89 17.27
C GLN A 135 -29.04 -25.86 17.44
N ARG A 136 -28.42 -25.85 18.62
CA ARG A 136 -27.30 -24.95 18.94
C ARG A 136 -26.14 -25.18 17.99
N THR A 137 -25.72 -26.41 17.79
CA THR A 137 -24.63 -26.81 16.88
C THR A 137 -24.92 -26.33 15.46
N TYR A 138 -26.12 -26.50 14.95
CA TYR A 138 -26.51 -26.02 13.62
C TYR A 138 -26.38 -24.49 13.51
N PHE A 139 -26.88 -23.72 14.48
CA PHE A 139 -26.79 -22.27 14.43
C PHE A 139 -25.35 -21.76 14.62
N GLU A 140 -24.56 -22.38 15.50
CA GLU A 140 -23.14 -22.07 15.67
C GLU A 140 -22.36 -22.32 14.36
N THR A 141 -22.61 -23.43 13.69
CA THR A 141 -22.00 -23.75 12.40
C THR A 141 -22.38 -22.73 11.32
N ARG A 142 -23.65 -22.35 11.29
CA ARG A 142 -24.14 -21.30 10.37
C ARG A 142 -23.47 -19.97 10.61
N GLN A 143 -23.29 -19.59 11.88
CA GLN A 143 -22.58 -18.37 12.25
C GLN A 143 -21.09 -18.45 11.81
N GLN A 144 -20.42 -19.58 12.06
CA GLN A 144 -19.04 -19.78 11.62
C GLN A 144 -18.88 -19.64 10.10
N TYR A 145 -19.84 -20.14 9.31
CA TYR A 145 -19.83 -19.98 7.88
C TYR A 145 -19.93 -18.51 7.46
N VAL A 146 -20.84 -17.73 8.06
CA VAL A 146 -21.00 -16.31 7.78
C VAL A 146 -19.73 -15.54 8.13
N ASP A 147 -19.13 -15.84 9.27
CA ASP A 147 -17.90 -15.20 9.73
C ASP A 147 -16.71 -15.51 8.78
N ALA A 148 -16.57 -16.78 8.37
CA ALA A 148 -15.55 -17.19 7.41
C ALA A 148 -15.70 -16.49 6.04
N VAL A 149 -16.94 -16.37 5.53
CA VAL A 149 -17.22 -15.63 4.28
C VAL A 149 -16.85 -14.15 4.43
N ASN A 150 -17.20 -13.52 5.55
CA ASN A 150 -16.84 -12.15 5.80
C ASN A 150 -15.30 -11.94 5.86
N GLU A 151 -14.57 -12.80 6.57
CA GLU A 151 -13.10 -12.75 6.60
C GLU A 151 -12.49 -12.97 5.21
N TYR A 152 -13.05 -13.88 4.41
CA TYR A 152 -12.62 -14.10 3.03
C TYR A 152 -12.71 -12.81 2.21
N HIS A 153 -13.85 -12.11 2.25
CA HIS A 153 -14.02 -10.85 1.53
C HIS A 153 -13.08 -9.74 2.04
N GLN A 154 -12.83 -9.67 3.35
CA GLN A 154 -11.87 -8.71 3.90
C GLN A 154 -10.45 -8.93 3.39
N ILE A 155 -10.01 -10.17 3.28
CA ILE A 155 -8.69 -10.50 2.73
C ILE A 155 -8.60 -10.20 1.23
N VAL A 156 -9.67 -10.47 0.47
CA VAL A 156 -9.72 -10.08 -0.96
C VAL A 156 -9.50 -8.58 -1.12
N VAL A 157 -10.25 -7.76 -0.39
CA VAL A 157 -10.10 -6.29 -0.40
C VAL A 157 -8.70 -5.86 0.04
N ALA A 158 -8.13 -6.52 1.04
CA ALA A 158 -6.76 -6.23 1.48
C ALA A 158 -5.72 -6.51 0.38
N ILE A 159 -5.87 -7.60 -0.37
CA ILE A 159 -5.01 -7.92 -1.52
C ILE A 159 -5.19 -6.88 -2.63
N GLU A 160 -6.42 -6.52 -2.99
CA GLU A 160 -6.71 -5.50 -4.01
C GLU A 160 -6.05 -4.15 -3.68
N ARG A 161 -6.08 -3.75 -2.40
CA ARG A 161 -5.37 -2.55 -1.93
C ARG A 161 -3.86 -2.65 -2.08
N LEU A 162 -3.27 -3.83 -1.86
CA LEU A 162 -1.83 -4.05 -1.99
C LEU A 162 -1.37 -4.02 -3.46
N ILE A 163 -2.17 -4.59 -4.38
CA ILE A 163 -1.85 -4.63 -5.81
C ILE A 163 -2.30 -3.38 -6.56
N GLY A 164 -3.23 -2.59 -5.97
CA GLY A 164 -3.77 -1.38 -6.60
C GLY A 164 -4.72 -1.64 -7.77
N SER A 165 -5.28 -2.84 -7.87
CA SER A 165 -6.25 -3.24 -8.89
C SER A 165 -7.25 -4.23 -8.31
N SER A 166 -8.48 -4.26 -8.86
CA SER A 166 -9.48 -5.28 -8.51
C SER A 166 -9.02 -6.65 -9.01
N LEU A 167 -9.29 -7.68 -8.22
CA LEU A 167 -9.06 -9.08 -8.60
C LEU A 167 -10.09 -9.60 -9.61
N GLY A 168 -11.07 -8.75 -9.97
CA GLY A 168 -12.14 -9.04 -10.95
C GLY A 168 -13.03 -10.21 -10.51
N ASP A 169 -14.26 -10.19 -10.98
CA ASP A 169 -15.35 -11.18 -11.07
C ASP A 169 -15.33 -12.55 -10.33
N ARG A 170 -14.20 -12.99 -9.78
CA ARG A 170 -14.13 -14.27 -9.04
C ARG A 170 -14.75 -14.20 -7.65
N THR A 171 -14.85 -13.01 -7.07
CA THR A 171 -15.45 -12.79 -5.74
C THR A 171 -16.97 -12.79 -5.82
N ASP A 172 -17.55 -12.35 -6.92
CA ASP A 172 -19.00 -12.30 -7.11
C ASP A 172 -19.62 -13.71 -7.23
N TYR A 173 -18.87 -14.67 -7.77
CA TYR A 173 -19.31 -16.07 -7.87
C TYR A 173 -19.57 -16.71 -6.49
N ILE A 174 -18.74 -16.43 -5.49
CA ILE A 174 -18.92 -16.98 -4.13
C ILE A 174 -20.05 -16.26 -3.39
N ALA A 175 -20.22 -14.95 -3.62
CA ALA A 175 -21.28 -14.16 -3.01
C ALA A 175 -22.66 -14.51 -3.58
N GLU A 176 -22.79 -14.68 -4.88
CA GLU A 176 -24.07 -15.04 -5.54
C GLU A 176 -24.51 -16.46 -5.18
N GLU A 177 -23.54 -17.37 -5.05
CA GLU A 177 -23.81 -18.76 -4.66
C GLU A 177 -24.04 -18.92 -3.13
N ALA A 178 -23.61 -17.96 -2.32
CA ALA A 178 -23.84 -17.93 -0.87
C ALA A 178 -25.26 -17.43 -0.50
N ILE A 179 -25.92 -16.69 -1.40
CA ILE A 179 -27.26 -16.10 -1.18
C ILE A 179 -28.38 -17.04 -1.71
N ARG A 180 -28.03 -18.03 -2.53
CA ARG A 180 -28.95 -19.10 -2.97
C ARG A 180 -28.90 -20.31 -2.04
#